data_08c4632dd327be4556244b1f058e7850
#
_entry.id   08c4632dd327be4556244b1f058e7850
#
_cell.length_a   1.000
_cell.length_b   1.000
_cell.length_c   1.000
_cell.angle_alpha   90.00
_cell.angle_beta   90.00
_cell.angle_gamma   90.00
#
_symmetry.space_group_name_H-M   'P 1'
#
loop_
_entity.id
_entity.type
_entity.pdbx_description
1 polymer ?
#
loop_
_entity_poly.entity_id
_entity_poly.type
_entity_poly.pdbx_seq_one_letter_code
_entity_poly.pdbx_strand_id
1 'polypeptide(L)'
;VSRMNPHLTAQIVPAPLSLKFDQTIIDLISDDFIGDLITVDARLTDGSFLQRDSAMHWRQDRTLSGNNIMFMGIWYEIIMRWLGPATSVQAIGQTVVSYRHDEAGRRRAMTIPDHIDILGEMAQGGQMRLSVSTVTGHLPTVDIHICGTKGTIRLIEINGEMVLEAGSIGAKQLKTVRIPKGKQGSWRVEEEFINAIRGLEPITHTDFATGVEYMEWTDAVSSALRTGGKVHLPLEAIVQP
;
A
#
# COMPACT_ATOMS: atom_id res chain seq x y z
N VAL A 1 -18.54 -11.38 12.35
CA VAL A 1 -18.20 -12.41 13.33
C VAL A 1 -17.35 -11.83 14.45
N SER A 2 -16.18 -11.16 14.17
CA SER A 2 -15.29 -10.63 15.23
C SER A 2 -15.99 -9.61 16.14
N ARG A 3 -16.80 -8.67 15.60
CA ARG A 3 -17.58 -7.72 16.38
C ARG A 3 -18.59 -8.37 17.35
N MET A 4 -19.10 -9.56 17.00
CA MET A 4 -20.01 -10.34 17.82
C MET A 4 -19.28 -11.21 18.86
N ASN A 5 -17.96 -11.31 18.77
CA ASN A 5 -17.10 -12.10 19.63
C ASN A 5 -15.87 -11.28 20.07
N PRO A 6 -16.08 -10.16 20.80
CA PRO A 6 -15.00 -9.23 21.16
C PRO A 6 -13.96 -9.84 22.12
N HIS A 7 -14.26 -10.99 22.71
CA HIS A 7 -13.36 -11.74 23.58
C HIS A 7 -12.32 -12.59 22.80
N LEU A 8 -12.49 -12.71 21.47
CA LEU A 8 -11.53 -13.42 20.62
C LEU A 8 -10.49 -12.47 20.08
N THR A 9 -9.24 -12.83 20.19
CA THR A 9 -8.14 -12.12 19.56
C THR A 9 -8.18 -12.39 18.06
N ALA A 10 -8.15 -11.33 17.25
CA ALA A 10 -8.15 -11.41 15.80
C ALA A 10 -7.13 -10.42 15.22
N GLN A 11 -6.30 -10.90 14.31
CA GLN A 11 -5.26 -10.13 13.65
C GLN A 11 -5.18 -10.50 12.17
N ILE A 12 -4.93 -9.53 11.32
CA ILE A 12 -4.51 -9.72 9.92
C ILE A 12 -2.99 -9.54 9.88
N VAL A 13 -2.33 -10.35 9.08
CA VAL A 13 -0.89 -10.22 8.86
C VAL A 13 -0.59 -8.88 8.19
N PRO A 14 0.18 -7.98 8.85
CA PRO A 14 0.50 -6.66 8.29
C PRO A 14 1.44 -6.75 7.10
N ALA A 15 1.45 -5.72 6.27
CA ALA A 15 2.44 -5.56 5.21
C ALA A 15 3.84 -5.38 5.81
N PRO A 16 4.82 -6.28 5.51
CA PRO A 16 6.11 -6.29 6.21
C PRO A 16 7.16 -5.37 5.65
N LEU A 17 6.95 -4.80 4.45
CA LEU A 17 8.01 -4.21 3.63
C LEU A 17 8.62 -2.93 4.23
N SER A 18 7.88 -2.23 5.07
CA SER A 18 8.29 -0.95 5.67
C SER A 18 8.57 -1.01 7.18
N LEU A 19 8.33 -2.14 7.84
CA LEU A 19 8.38 -2.26 9.31
C LEU A 19 9.62 -1.60 9.95
N LYS A 20 10.79 -1.77 9.32
CA LYS A 20 12.05 -1.16 9.79
C LYS A 20 11.98 0.37 9.88
N PHE A 21 11.14 1.00 9.06
CA PHE A 21 11.09 2.45 8.86
C PHE A 21 9.85 3.10 9.48
N ASP A 22 8.79 2.31 9.70
CA ASP A 22 7.47 2.81 10.08
C ASP A 22 7.50 3.76 11.27
N GLN A 23 8.10 3.35 12.38
CA GLN A 23 8.13 4.20 13.57
C GLN A 23 8.85 5.52 13.33
N THR A 24 9.94 5.51 12.55
CA THR A 24 10.67 6.75 12.25
C THR A 24 9.90 7.67 11.32
N ILE A 25 9.16 7.12 10.34
CA ILE A 25 8.29 7.90 9.46
C ILE A 25 7.14 8.51 10.25
N ILE A 26 6.47 7.72 11.10
CA ILE A 26 5.38 8.17 11.96
C ILE A 26 5.85 9.26 12.92
N ASP A 27 7.02 9.09 13.55
CA ASP A 27 7.60 10.10 14.44
C ASP A 27 7.86 11.42 13.69
N LEU A 28 8.50 11.37 12.52
CA LEU A 28 8.75 12.57 11.70
C LEU A 28 7.46 13.31 11.34
N ILE A 29 6.40 12.59 10.99
CA ILE A 29 5.08 13.17 10.68
C ILE A 29 4.47 13.78 11.95
N SER A 30 4.49 13.06 13.07
CA SER A 30 3.93 13.50 14.35
C SER A 30 4.68 14.68 14.96
N ASP A 31 5.99 14.79 14.71
CA ASP A 31 6.86 15.91 15.11
C ASP A 31 6.71 17.13 14.19
N ASP A 32 5.71 17.15 13.29
CA ASP A 32 5.44 18.24 12.36
C ASP A 32 6.60 18.53 11.37
N PHE A 33 7.45 17.53 11.11
CA PHE A 33 8.60 17.70 10.21
C PHE A 33 8.19 18.06 8.79
N ILE A 34 7.11 17.50 8.28
CA ILE A 34 6.60 17.79 6.92
C ILE A 34 5.61 18.96 6.91
N GLY A 35 5.05 19.38 8.07
CA GLY A 35 3.92 20.28 8.13
C GLY A 35 2.63 19.65 7.59
N ASP A 36 1.77 20.44 6.96
CA ASP A 36 0.56 19.93 6.32
C ASP A 36 0.92 19.07 5.10
N LEU A 37 0.27 17.91 4.96
CA LEU A 37 0.45 17.03 3.82
C LEU A 37 -0.04 17.70 2.53
N ILE A 38 0.83 17.75 1.51
CA ILE A 38 0.47 18.19 0.16
C ILE A 38 0.18 16.99 -0.72
N THR A 39 1.11 16.03 -0.73
CA THR A 39 0.93 14.82 -1.54
C THR A 39 1.79 13.66 -1.02
N VAL A 40 1.27 12.46 -1.17
CA VAL A 40 2.07 11.24 -1.19
C VAL A 40 2.13 10.72 -2.63
N ASP A 41 3.33 10.58 -3.16
CA ASP A 41 3.60 10.09 -4.51
C ASP A 41 4.40 8.79 -4.42
N ALA A 42 3.76 7.67 -4.74
CA ALA A 42 4.34 6.35 -4.65
C ALA A 42 4.41 5.68 -6.03
N ARG A 43 5.61 5.36 -6.46
CA ARG A 43 5.85 4.52 -7.64
C ARG A 43 6.38 3.17 -7.19
N LEU A 44 5.67 2.12 -7.58
CA LEU A 44 5.91 0.76 -7.16
C LEU A 44 6.01 -0.13 -8.38
N THR A 45 7.14 -0.80 -8.55
CA THR A 45 7.37 -1.68 -9.70
C THR A 45 7.93 -3.01 -9.25
N ASP A 46 7.92 -4.01 -10.10
CA ASP A 46 8.71 -5.23 -9.91
C ASP A 46 10.11 -5.11 -10.54
N GLY A 47 10.42 -3.94 -11.12
CA GLY A 47 11.71 -3.66 -11.77
C GLY A 47 11.91 -4.37 -13.10
N SER A 48 10.95 -5.12 -13.57
CA SER A 48 11.05 -5.97 -14.76
C SER A 48 10.51 -5.30 -16.01
N PHE A 49 11.05 -5.67 -17.14
CA PHE A 49 10.46 -5.37 -18.44
C PHE A 49 9.31 -6.32 -18.75
N LEU A 50 8.47 -5.88 -19.68
CA LEU A 50 7.36 -6.66 -20.19
C LEU A 50 7.82 -8.07 -20.65
N GLN A 51 7.29 -9.10 -20.02
CA GLN A 51 7.48 -10.51 -20.37
C GLN A 51 6.17 -11.09 -20.89
N ARG A 52 6.04 -11.18 -22.24
CA ARG A 52 4.78 -11.63 -22.87
C ARG A 52 4.52 -13.11 -22.68
N ASP A 53 5.59 -13.91 -22.60
CA ASP A 53 5.50 -15.38 -22.58
C ASP A 53 5.59 -15.99 -21.17
N SER A 54 5.67 -15.15 -20.12
CA SER A 54 5.66 -15.67 -18.75
C SER A 54 4.31 -16.31 -18.41
N ALA A 55 4.35 -17.39 -17.60
CA ALA A 55 3.16 -18.01 -17.08
C ALA A 55 2.32 -17.01 -16.27
N MET A 56 1.02 -17.27 -16.19
CA MET A 56 0.10 -16.48 -15.38
C MET A 56 0.44 -16.65 -13.90
N HIS A 57 0.69 -15.55 -13.21
CA HIS A 57 0.86 -15.52 -11.77
C HIS A 57 -0.52 -15.46 -11.07
N TRP A 58 -0.67 -16.02 -9.87
CA TRP A 58 -1.94 -16.05 -9.15
C TRP A 58 -2.56 -14.64 -8.92
N ARG A 59 -1.73 -13.60 -8.77
CA ARG A 59 -2.22 -12.21 -8.67
C ARG A 59 -2.82 -11.67 -9.97
N GLN A 60 -2.65 -12.37 -11.07
CA GLN A 60 -3.26 -12.06 -12.36
C GLN A 60 -4.55 -12.87 -12.60
N ASP A 61 -4.88 -13.77 -11.69
CA ASP A 61 -6.15 -14.49 -11.68
C ASP A 61 -7.13 -13.80 -10.72
N ARG A 62 -8.17 -13.17 -11.28
CA ARG A 62 -9.18 -12.46 -10.50
C ARG A 62 -9.96 -13.38 -9.55
N THR A 63 -10.06 -14.66 -9.84
CA THR A 63 -10.71 -15.62 -8.94
C THR A 63 -9.91 -15.88 -7.66
N LEU A 64 -8.60 -15.64 -7.70
CA LEU A 64 -7.69 -15.79 -6.56
C LEU A 64 -7.37 -14.46 -5.90
N SER A 65 -7.12 -13.40 -6.68
CA SER A 65 -6.73 -12.09 -6.15
C SER A 65 -7.93 -11.19 -5.81
N GLY A 66 -9.13 -11.48 -6.33
CA GLY A 66 -10.30 -10.63 -6.15
C GLY A 66 -10.04 -9.22 -6.70
N ASN A 67 -10.39 -8.21 -5.92
CA ASN A 67 -10.16 -6.80 -6.23
C ASN A 67 -8.82 -6.27 -5.67
N ASN A 68 -8.14 -7.01 -4.80
CA ASN A 68 -6.78 -6.67 -4.34
C ASN A 68 -5.76 -7.12 -5.39
N ILE A 69 -5.75 -6.41 -6.52
CA ILE A 69 -4.96 -6.75 -7.69
C ILE A 69 -3.50 -6.31 -7.55
N MET A 70 -2.61 -7.01 -8.24
CA MET A 70 -1.18 -6.75 -8.23
C MET A 70 -0.64 -6.76 -6.78
N PHE A 71 0.05 -5.72 -6.35
CA PHE A 71 0.52 -5.52 -4.96
C PHE A 71 0.07 -4.16 -4.38
N MET A 72 -1.00 -3.57 -4.95
CA MET A 72 -1.47 -2.24 -4.54
C MET A 72 -1.97 -2.20 -3.10
N GLY A 73 -2.68 -3.25 -2.64
CA GLY A 73 -3.23 -3.29 -1.29
C GLY A 73 -2.15 -3.36 -0.20
N ILE A 74 -1.04 -4.06 -0.46
CA ILE A 74 0.11 -4.12 0.47
C ILE A 74 0.67 -2.70 0.71
N TRP A 75 0.88 -1.94 -0.36
CA TRP A 75 1.44 -0.60 -0.27
C TRP A 75 0.44 0.43 0.22
N TYR A 76 -0.83 0.29 -0.12
CA TYR A 76 -1.86 1.17 0.45
C TYR A 76 -2.01 0.97 1.95
N GLU A 77 -1.97 -0.28 2.46
CA GLU A 77 -1.97 -0.56 3.90
C GLU A 77 -0.78 0.12 4.59
N ILE A 78 0.41 0.10 3.99
CA ILE A 78 1.59 0.79 4.50
C ILE A 78 1.37 2.32 4.52
N ILE A 79 0.91 2.91 3.41
CA ILE A 79 0.65 4.35 3.31
C ILE A 79 -0.42 4.77 4.32
N MET A 80 -1.49 3.99 4.45
CA MET A 80 -2.57 4.23 5.41
C MET A 80 -2.07 4.18 6.86
N ARG A 81 -1.13 3.31 7.17
CA ARG A 81 -0.47 3.22 8.49
C ARG A 81 0.29 4.49 8.85
N TRP A 82 0.89 5.16 7.87
CA TRP A 82 1.64 6.40 8.07
C TRP A 82 0.75 7.65 8.06
N LEU A 83 -0.23 7.68 7.14
CA LEU A 83 -0.95 8.89 6.74
C LEU A 83 -2.48 8.80 6.93
N GLY A 84 -2.98 7.71 7.51
CA GLY A 84 -4.43 7.50 7.58
C GLY A 84 -5.07 7.16 6.23
N PRO A 85 -6.40 6.97 6.20
CA PRO A 85 -7.11 6.49 5.02
C PRO A 85 -7.31 7.57 3.95
N ALA A 86 -7.57 7.12 2.72
CA ALA A 86 -8.09 7.97 1.65
C ALA A 86 -9.62 8.15 1.78
N THR A 87 -10.13 9.29 1.34
CA THR A 87 -11.57 9.60 1.28
C THR A 87 -12.16 9.45 -0.11
N SER A 88 -11.33 9.35 -1.12
CA SER A 88 -11.76 9.10 -2.50
C SER A 88 -10.64 8.53 -3.35
N VAL A 89 -11.01 7.85 -4.45
CA VAL A 89 -10.08 7.35 -5.45
C VAL A 89 -10.60 7.53 -6.87
N GLN A 90 -9.67 7.70 -7.80
CA GLN A 90 -9.85 7.54 -9.24
C GLN A 90 -8.72 6.64 -9.76
N ALA A 91 -8.97 5.86 -10.80
CA ALA A 91 -7.96 4.96 -11.33
C ALA A 91 -8.07 4.79 -12.84
N ILE A 92 -6.89 4.64 -13.46
CA ILE A 92 -6.76 4.21 -14.85
C ILE A 92 -5.79 3.05 -14.91
N GLY A 93 -6.10 2.02 -15.69
CA GLY A 93 -5.26 0.82 -15.81
C GLY A 93 -5.09 0.38 -17.24
N GLN A 94 -3.98 -0.30 -17.51
CA GLN A 94 -3.66 -0.85 -18.81
C GLN A 94 -3.27 -2.33 -18.69
N THR A 95 -3.92 -3.20 -19.48
CA THR A 95 -3.54 -4.59 -19.66
C THR A 95 -2.71 -4.71 -20.93
N VAL A 96 -1.39 -4.69 -20.79
CA VAL A 96 -0.44 -4.73 -21.90
C VAL A 96 -0.30 -6.15 -22.48
N VAL A 97 -0.36 -7.15 -21.59
CA VAL A 97 -0.33 -8.58 -21.98
C VAL A 97 -1.75 -9.14 -21.89
N SER A 98 -2.40 -9.22 -23.04
CA SER A 98 -3.83 -9.62 -23.10
C SER A 98 -4.08 -11.12 -22.84
N TYR A 99 -3.04 -11.97 -22.95
CA TYR A 99 -3.18 -13.42 -22.76
C TYR A 99 -1.92 -14.00 -22.14
N ARG A 100 -2.09 -14.94 -21.22
CA ARG A 100 -1.04 -15.76 -20.64
C ARG A 100 -1.45 -17.23 -20.60
N HIS A 101 -0.52 -18.13 -20.28
CA HIS A 101 -0.82 -19.54 -20.07
C HIS A 101 -0.90 -19.82 -18.56
N ASP A 102 -1.92 -20.54 -18.14
CA ASP A 102 -2.03 -21.03 -16.75
C ASP A 102 -1.07 -22.26 -16.56
N GLU A 103 -1.00 -22.76 -15.33
CA GLU A 103 -0.15 -23.91 -14.97
C GLU A 103 -0.45 -25.17 -15.78
N ALA A 104 -1.66 -25.31 -16.31
CA ALA A 104 -2.07 -26.39 -17.19
C ALA A 104 -1.78 -26.11 -18.67
N GLY A 105 -1.07 -25.02 -18.98
CA GLY A 105 -0.77 -24.63 -20.36
C GLY A 105 -1.94 -24.05 -21.15
N ARG A 106 -3.09 -23.78 -20.51
CA ARG A 106 -4.29 -23.23 -21.18
C ARG A 106 -4.15 -21.73 -21.32
N ARG A 107 -4.46 -21.21 -22.50
CA ARG A 107 -4.49 -19.77 -22.75
C ARG A 107 -5.63 -19.09 -21.97
N ARG A 108 -5.30 -18.07 -21.17
CA ARG A 108 -6.24 -17.30 -20.37
C ARG A 108 -6.17 -15.84 -20.76
N ALA A 109 -7.33 -15.20 -20.88
CA ALA A 109 -7.42 -13.75 -21.08
C ALA A 109 -7.10 -13.04 -19.76
N MET A 110 -6.25 -12.02 -19.82
CA MET A 110 -5.89 -11.19 -18.67
C MET A 110 -6.90 -10.06 -18.52
N THR A 111 -7.49 -9.94 -17.34
CA THR A 111 -8.47 -8.92 -16.98
C THR A 111 -7.98 -8.01 -15.86
N ILE A 112 -6.83 -8.33 -15.28
CA ILE A 112 -6.14 -7.51 -14.30
C ILE A 112 -5.10 -6.68 -15.04
N PRO A 113 -5.04 -5.35 -14.82
CA PRO A 113 -4.03 -4.48 -15.41
C PRO A 113 -2.60 -4.93 -15.08
N ASP A 114 -1.66 -4.71 -15.99
CA ASP A 114 -0.23 -4.83 -15.73
C ASP A 114 0.37 -3.51 -15.24
N HIS A 115 -0.35 -2.40 -15.48
CA HIS A 115 0.01 -1.06 -15.03
C HIS A 115 -1.27 -0.33 -14.60
N ILE A 116 -1.20 0.36 -13.45
CA ILE A 116 -2.31 1.13 -12.90
C ILE A 116 -1.79 2.41 -12.25
N ASP A 117 -2.45 3.53 -12.55
CA ASP A 117 -2.29 4.80 -11.83
C ASP A 117 -3.56 5.10 -11.04
N ILE A 118 -3.38 5.41 -9.77
CA ILE A 118 -4.43 5.69 -8.80
C ILE A 118 -4.20 7.08 -8.22
N LEU A 119 -5.24 7.92 -8.24
CA LEU A 119 -5.29 9.21 -7.58
C LEU A 119 -6.27 9.13 -6.42
N GLY A 120 -5.97 9.78 -5.30
CA GLY A 120 -6.85 9.81 -4.13
C GLY A 120 -6.75 11.11 -3.36
N GLU A 121 -7.75 11.38 -2.53
CA GLU A 121 -7.73 12.43 -1.51
C GLU A 121 -7.56 11.78 -0.14
N MET A 122 -6.67 12.32 0.69
CA MET A 122 -6.39 11.76 2.02
C MET A 122 -7.28 12.41 3.08
N ALA A 123 -7.69 11.65 4.09
CA ALA A 123 -8.57 12.15 5.15
C ALA A 123 -7.95 13.31 5.96
N GLN A 124 -6.64 13.32 6.14
CA GLN A 124 -5.92 14.40 6.80
C GLN A 124 -5.60 15.61 5.90
N GLY A 125 -6.11 15.60 4.67
CA GLY A 125 -5.75 16.57 3.63
C GLY A 125 -4.63 16.06 2.72
N GLY A 126 -4.39 16.79 1.63
CA GLY A 126 -3.43 16.39 0.59
C GLY A 126 -3.97 15.31 -0.36
N GLN A 127 -3.13 14.95 -1.31
CA GLN A 127 -3.47 14.01 -2.38
C GLN A 127 -2.55 12.79 -2.35
N MET A 128 -3.05 11.67 -2.85
CA MET A 128 -2.26 10.48 -3.08
C MET A 128 -2.16 10.22 -4.59
N ARG A 129 -0.95 9.90 -5.05
CA ARG A 129 -0.70 9.27 -6.35
C ARG A 129 0.02 7.96 -6.12
N LEU A 130 -0.59 6.85 -6.53
CA LEU A 130 -0.02 5.52 -6.42
C LEU A 130 0.04 4.89 -7.81
N SER A 131 1.24 4.69 -8.33
CA SER A 131 1.51 4.00 -9.59
C SER A 131 2.05 2.60 -9.31
N VAL A 132 1.39 1.57 -9.82
CA VAL A 132 1.81 0.18 -9.66
C VAL A 132 2.00 -0.46 -11.03
N SER A 133 3.16 -1.07 -11.26
CA SER A 133 3.50 -1.65 -12.56
C SER A 133 4.32 -2.93 -12.44
N THR A 134 3.98 -3.92 -13.26
CA THR A 134 4.75 -5.16 -13.44
C THR A 134 5.40 -5.26 -14.82
N VAL A 135 5.45 -4.13 -15.55
CA VAL A 135 5.90 -4.10 -16.94
C VAL A 135 6.87 -2.95 -17.25
N THR A 136 7.29 -2.20 -16.22
CA THR A 136 8.22 -1.07 -16.37
C THR A 136 9.57 -1.41 -15.74
N GLY A 137 10.60 -1.57 -16.59
CA GLY A 137 11.97 -1.84 -16.16
C GLY A 137 12.80 -0.58 -15.92
N HIS A 138 14.00 -0.74 -15.35
CA HIS A 138 14.97 0.31 -15.01
C HIS A 138 14.46 1.36 -14.02
N LEU A 139 13.44 1.03 -13.23
CA LEU A 139 12.94 1.85 -12.15
C LEU A 139 13.19 1.17 -10.81
N PRO A 140 13.38 1.92 -9.71
CA PRO A 140 13.38 1.36 -8.37
C PRO A 140 12.10 0.55 -8.13
N THR A 141 12.20 -0.53 -7.35
CA THR A 141 11.00 -1.30 -6.98
C THR A 141 10.08 -0.49 -6.07
N VAL A 142 10.67 0.41 -5.30
CA VAL A 142 9.96 1.34 -4.39
C VAL A 142 10.56 2.73 -4.52
N ASP A 143 9.71 3.73 -4.73
CA ASP A 143 10.05 5.15 -4.65
C ASP A 143 8.82 5.92 -4.17
N ILE A 144 8.79 6.25 -2.88
CA ILE A 144 7.67 6.91 -2.21
C ILE A 144 8.13 8.25 -1.65
N HIS A 145 7.49 9.33 -2.06
CA HIS A 145 7.68 10.67 -1.53
C HIS A 145 6.46 11.10 -0.72
N ILE A 146 6.67 11.54 0.51
CA ILE A 146 5.67 12.19 1.35
C ILE A 146 6.08 13.66 1.43
N CYS A 147 5.36 14.52 0.72
CA CYS A 147 5.67 15.93 0.58
C CYS A 147 4.66 16.77 1.36
N GLY A 148 5.16 17.63 2.22
CA GLY A 148 4.35 18.58 2.97
C GLY A 148 4.87 19.99 2.87
N THR A 149 4.24 20.92 3.59
CA THR A 149 4.52 22.36 3.55
C THR A 149 5.88 22.73 4.16
N LYS A 150 6.49 21.87 5.00
CA LYS A 150 7.76 22.13 5.72
C LYS A 150 8.89 21.19 5.33
N GLY A 151 8.58 20.03 4.74
CA GLY A 151 9.60 19.04 4.43
C GLY A 151 9.09 17.90 3.57
N THR A 152 10.03 17.05 3.18
CA THR A 152 9.79 15.85 2.39
C THR A 152 10.48 14.66 3.05
N ILE A 153 9.76 13.52 3.10
CA ILE A 153 10.28 12.22 3.46
C ILE A 153 10.25 11.35 2.20
N ARG A 154 11.29 10.56 1.97
CA ARG A 154 11.36 9.63 0.85
C ARG A 154 11.78 8.25 1.32
N LEU A 155 11.03 7.23 0.96
CA LEU A 155 11.43 5.83 1.08
C LEU A 155 11.71 5.29 -0.32
N ILE A 156 12.95 4.87 -0.57
CA ILE A 156 13.39 4.41 -1.89
C ILE A 156 14.19 3.11 -1.79
N GLU A 157 14.02 2.24 -2.77
CA GLU A 157 14.93 1.11 -2.97
C GLU A 157 16.12 1.53 -3.85
N ILE A 158 17.33 1.30 -3.37
CA ILE A 158 18.59 1.56 -4.08
C ILE A 158 19.45 0.28 -4.01
N ASN A 159 19.72 -0.32 -5.15
CA ASN A 159 20.54 -1.54 -5.24
C ASN A 159 20.06 -2.70 -4.34
N GLY A 160 18.75 -2.89 -4.22
CA GLY A 160 18.15 -3.94 -3.41
C GLY A 160 17.99 -3.58 -1.93
N GLU A 161 18.37 -2.39 -1.51
CA GLU A 161 18.24 -1.93 -0.13
C GLU A 161 17.27 -0.76 -0.01
N MET A 162 16.39 -0.81 0.97
CA MET A 162 15.50 0.29 1.30
C MET A 162 16.23 1.37 2.09
N VAL A 163 16.13 2.61 1.62
CA VAL A 163 16.76 3.80 2.22
C VAL A 163 15.68 4.82 2.54
N LEU A 164 15.69 5.33 3.78
CA LEU A 164 14.87 6.46 4.20
C LEU A 164 15.69 7.74 4.07
N GLU A 165 15.13 8.72 3.39
CA GLU A 165 15.70 10.05 3.22
C GLU A 165 14.72 11.12 3.69
N ALA A 166 15.21 12.25 4.18
CA ALA A 166 14.38 13.38 4.55
C ALA A 166 15.10 14.72 4.34
N GLY A 167 14.33 15.76 4.13
CA GLY A 167 14.83 17.13 3.99
C GLY A 167 13.74 18.14 4.34
N SER A 168 14.08 19.11 5.22
CA SER A 168 13.19 20.23 5.56
C SER A 168 13.32 21.39 4.58
N ILE A 169 12.38 22.32 4.67
CA ILE A 169 12.45 23.58 3.92
C ILE A 169 13.82 24.25 4.07
N GLY A 170 14.41 24.70 2.97
CA GLY A 170 15.76 25.29 2.94
C GLY A 170 16.89 24.28 2.79
N ALA A 171 16.65 22.98 2.94
CA ALA A 171 17.65 21.96 2.64
C ALA A 171 17.92 21.90 1.14
N LYS A 172 19.20 21.75 0.74
CA LYS A 172 19.57 21.68 -0.69
C LYS A 172 19.23 20.31 -1.31
N GLN A 173 19.10 19.28 -0.51
CA GLN A 173 18.81 17.91 -0.94
C GLN A 173 18.29 17.07 0.24
N LEU A 174 17.64 15.97 -0.07
CA LEU A 174 17.31 14.96 0.92
C LEU A 174 18.59 14.32 1.45
N LYS A 175 18.56 13.90 2.71
CA LYS A 175 19.67 13.19 3.36
C LYS A 175 19.15 11.90 3.96
N THR A 176 19.98 10.86 3.92
CA THR A 176 19.66 9.58 4.57
C THR A 176 19.40 9.78 6.05
N VAL A 177 18.28 9.24 6.50
CA VAL A 177 17.85 9.21 7.90
C VAL A 177 18.39 7.95 8.55
N ARG A 178 19.16 8.10 9.61
CA ARG A 178 19.61 6.96 10.42
C ARG A 178 18.46 6.46 11.27
N ILE A 179 18.09 5.19 11.12
CA ILE A 179 17.08 4.55 11.95
C ILE A 179 17.73 4.07 13.26
N PRO A 180 17.33 4.60 14.43
CA PRO A 180 17.83 4.13 15.71
C PRO A 180 17.50 2.66 15.94
N LYS A 181 18.39 1.87 16.53
CA LYS A 181 18.16 0.43 16.77
C LYS A 181 16.86 0.14 17.52
N GLY A 182 16.50 0.99 18.50
CA GLY A 182 15.28 0.85 19.29
C GLY A 182 14.00 1.24 18.54
N LYS A 183 14.10 1.84 17.34
CA LYS A 183 12.96 2.23 16.48
C LYS A 183 12.85 1.35 15.22
N GLN A 184 13.77 0.40 15.05
CA GLN A 184 13.69 -0.55 13.93
C GLN A 184 12.60 -1.58 14.22
N GLY A 185 11.48 -1.47 13.53
CA GLY A 185 10.46 -2.49 13.56
C GLY A 185 10.95 -3.78 12.89
N SER A 186 10.36 -4.88 13.30
CA SER A 186 10.65 -6.21 12.79
C SER A 186 9.38 -7.04 12.74
N TRP A 187 9.46 -8.19 12.11
CA TRP A 187 8.37 -9.15 12.13
C TRP A 187 8.16 -9.73 13.54
N ARG A 188 7.02 -9.42 14.17
CA ARG A 188 6.63 -9.87 15.50
C ARG A 188 5.19 -10.37 15.56
N VAL A 189 4.61 -10.68 14.41
CA VAL A 189 3.17 -10.96 14.28
C VAL A 189 2.74 -12.11 15.20
N GLU A 190 3.49 -13.21 15.22
CA GLU A 190 3.18 -14.36 16.04
C GLU A 190 3.34 -14.06 17.52
N GLU A 191 4.39 -13.32 17.90
CA GLU A 191 4.64 -12.89 19.27
C GLU A 191 3.54 -11.96 19.77
N GLU A 192 3.20 -10.92 18.98
CA GLU A 192 2.15 -9.97 19.29
C GLU A 192 0.79 -10.66 19.45
N PHE A 193 0.46 -11.59 18.55
CA PHE A 193 -0.79 -12.34 18.61
C PHE A 193 -0.89 -13.20 19.86
N ILE A 194 0.17 -13.93 20.22
CA ILE A 194 0.22 -14.75 21.43
C ILE A 194 0.15 -13.88 22.69
N ASN A 195 0.86 -12.76 22.71
CA ASN A 195 0.85 -11.81 23.82
C ASN A 195 -0.53 -11.14 23.97
N ALA A 196 -1.21 -10.84 22.87
CA ALA A 196 -2.58 -10.31 22.91
C ALA A 196 -3.55 -11.34 23.51
N ILE A 197 -3.45 -12.61 23.16
CA ILE A 197 -4.26 -13.68 23.79
C ILE A 197 -3.99 -13.76 25.29
N ARG A 198 -2.75 -13.53 25.72
CA ARG A 198 -2.34 -13.55 27.14
C ARG A 198 -2.64 -12.25 27.89
N GLY A 199 -3.13 -11.22 27.20
CA GLY A 199 -3.38 -9.89 27.78
C GLY A 199 -2.10 -9.11 28.13
N LEU A 200 -0.97 -9.43 27.53
CA LEU A 200 0.34 -8.80 27.81
C LEU A 200 0.57 -7.55 26.95
N GLU A 201 0.07 -7.53 25.71
CA GLU A 201 0.12 -6.38 24.80
C GLU A 201 -1.08 -6.41 23.86
N PRO A 202 -1.55 -5.26 23.32
CA PRO A 202 -2.61 -5.23 22.31
C PRO A 202 -2.05 -5.58 20.92
N ILE A 203 -2.93 -5.94 19.98
CA ILE A 203 -2.59 -5.95 18.55
C ILE A 203 -2.34 -4.50 18.12
N THR A 204 -1.15 -4.22 17.58
CA THR A 204 -0.75 -2.89 17.12
C THR A 204 -0.69 -2.77 15.60
N HIS A 205 -0.52 -3.90 14.89
CA HIS A 205 -0.48 -3.95 13.44
C HIS A 205 -1.68 -4.72 12.91
N THR A 206 -2.42 -4.05 12.06
CA THR A 206 -3.51 -4.57 11.21
C THR A 206 -4.52 -5.45 11.93
N ASP A 207 -5.39 -4.80 12.69
CA ASP A 207 -6.60 -5.43 13.19
C ASP A 207 -7.64 -5.63 12.06
N PHE A 208 -8.77 -6.24 12.37
CA PHE A 208 -9.82 -6.47 11.36
C PHE A 208 -10.51 -5.18 10.90
N ALA A 209 -10.52 -4.11 11.70
CA ALA A 209 -11.09 -2.83 11.29
C ALA A 209 -10.20 -2.19 10.21
N THR A 210 -8.91 -2.10 10.46
CA THR A 210 -7.90 -1.66 9.48
C THR A 210 -7.92 -2.53 8.22
N GLY A 211 -8.09 -3.85 8.40
CA GLY A 211 -8.24 -4.80 7.29
C GLY A 211 -9.43 -4.49 6.40
N VAL A 212 -10.57 -4.13 6.97
CA VAL A 212 -11.76 -3.71 6.21
C VAL A 212 -11.47 -2.42 5.44
N GLU A 213 -10.86 -1.42 6.06
CA GLU A 213 -10.57 -0.12 5.42
C GLU A 213 -9.70 -0.28 4.17
N TYR A 214 -8.57 -1.00 4.26
CA TYR A 214 -7.73 -1.16 3.07
C TYR A 214 -8.35 -2.07 2.00
N MET A 215 -9.15 -3.06 2.36
CA MET A 215 -9.87 -3.89 1.40
C MET A 215 -10.99 -3.10 0.72
N GLU A 216 -11.71 -2.26 1.45
CA GLU A 216 -12.71 -1.36 0.91
C GLU A 216 -12.09 -0.37 -0.11
N TRP A 217 -10.87 0.12 0.18
CA TRP A 217 -10.13 0.92 -0.79
C TRP A 217 -9.81 0.14 -2.07
N THR A 218 -9.41 -1.15 -1.97
CA THR A 218 -9.16 -1.96 -3.17
C THR A 218 -10.43 -2.18 -4.00
N ASP A 219 -11.58 -2.30 -3.34
CA ASP A 219 -12.88 -2.38 -4.01
C ASP A 219 -13.25 -1.06 -4.69
N ALA A 220 -12.99 0.08 -4.04
CA ALA A 220 -13.18 1.41 -4.61
C ALA A 220 -12.29 1.63 -5.85
N VAL A 221 -11.00 1.24 -5.81
CA VAL A 221 -10.10 1.29 -6.97
C VAL A 221 -10.62 0.42 -8.11
N SER A 222 -11.05 -0.80 -7.82
CA SER A 222 -11.63 -1.70 -8.84
C SER A 222 -12.92 -1.12 -9.45
N SER A 223 -13.73 -0.44 -8.65
CA SER A 223 -14.91 0.28 -9.14
C SER A 223 -14.54 1.47 -10.03
N ALA A 224 -13.56 2.28 -9.60
CA ALA A 224 -13.06 3.41 -10.39
C ALA A 224 -12.51 2.97 -11.76
N LEU A 225 -11.74 1.88 -11.80
CA LEU A 225 -11.24 1.28 -13.05
C LEU A 225 -12.38 0.88 -14.00
N ARG A 226 -13.47 0.35 -13.47
CA ARG A 226 -14.61 -0.11 -14.27
C ARG A 226 -15.48 1.04 -14.75
N THR A 227 -15.69 2.04 -13.92
CA THR A 227 -16.61 3.17 -14.20
C THR A 227 -15.92 4.36 -14.86
N GLY A 228 -14.59 4.50 -14.70
CA GLY A 228 -13.84 5.68 -15.10
C GLY A 228 -14.10 6.91 -14.22
N GLY A 229 -14.88 6.77 -13.15
CA GLY A 229 -15.30 7.85 -12.26
C GLY A 229 -14.54 7.88 -10.93
N LYS A 230 -14.75 8.98 -10.18
CA LYS A 230 -14.31 9.12 -8.78
C LYS A 230 -15.23 8.28 -7.88
N VAL A 231 -14.63 7.53 -6.97
CA VAL A 231 -15.34 6.73 -5.97
C VAL A 231 -14.99 7.28 -4.59
N HIS A 232 -16.00 7.55 -3.78
CA HIS A 232 -15.85 8.05 -2.41
C HIS A 232 -15.73 6.90 -1.41
N LEU A 233 -15.05 7.14 -0.31
CA LEU A 233 -14.83 6.23 0.81
C LEU A 233 -15.34 6.87 2.12
N PRO A 234 -15.88 6.10 3.04
CA PRO A 234 -16.16 4.66 2.92
C PRO A 234 -17.20 4.36 1.83
N LEU A 235 -17.17 3.15 1.29
CA LEU A 235 -18.19 2.73 0.32
C LEU A 235 -19.56 2.67 1.01
N GLU A 236 -20.61 3.09 0.31
CA GLU A 236 -21.96 2.92 0.81
C GLU A 236 -22.24 1.44 1.06
N ALA A 237 -22.71 1.12 2.25
CA ALA A 237 -23.08 -0.25 2.58
C ALA A 237 -24.15 -0.71 1.57
N ILE A 238 -23.87 -1.76 0.81
CA ILE A 238 -24.89 -2.42 0.00
C ILE A 238 -25.86 -3.04 0.99
N VAL A 239 -26.95 -2.33 1.28
CA VAL A 239 -28.10 -2.91 1.99
C VAL A 239 -28.66 -3.95 1.04
N GLN A 240 -28.28 -5.22 1.23
CA GLN A 240 -28.95 -6.32 0.54
C GLN A 240 -30.40 -6.34 1.05
N PRO A 241 -31.38 -6.32 0.14
CA PRO A 241 -32.81 -6.39 0.51
C PRO A 241 -33.17 -7.71 1.18
#